data_60b39bb10d8813bc2f069553dee6c457
#
_entry.id   60b39bb10d8813bc2f069553dee6c457
#
_cell.length_a   1.000
_cell.length_b   1.000
_cell.length_c   1.000
_cell.angle_alpha   90.00
_cell.angle_beta   90.00
_cell.angle_gamma   90.00
#
_symmetry.space_group_name_H-M   'P 1'
#
loop_
_entity.id
_entity.type
_entity.pdbx_description
1 polymer ?
#
loop_
_entity_poly.entity_id
_entity_poly.type
_entity_poly.pdbx_seq_one_letter_code
_entity_poly.pdbx_strand_id
1 'polypeptide(L)' 'MNYIVIVKDLNFIKQLHIPNNIENIRDYVEEWLFAEYGIKDKDYIIREETNL' A
#
# COMPACT_ATOMS: atom_id res chain seq x y z
N MET A 1 8.14 4.31 7.71
CA MET A 1 7.42 5.45 7.15
C MET A 1 5.98 5.07 6.89
N ASN A 2 5.09 6.03 6.94
CA ASN A 2 3.67 5.78 6.70
C ASN A 2 3.30 6.12 5.27
N TYR A 3 2.51 5.24 4.68
CA TYR A 3 2.03 5.41 3.32
C TYR A 3 0.52 5.24 3.29
N ILE A 4 -0.10 5.82 2.27
CA ILE A 4 -1.52 5.62 2.02
C ILE A 4 -1.62 4.82 0.73
N VAL A 5 -2.35 3.71 0.80
CA VAL A 5 -2.58 2.82 -0.34
C VAL A 5 -4.02 2.99 -0.81
N ILE A 6 -4.19 3.30 -2.07
CA ILE A 6 -5.50 3.55 -2.67
C ILE A 6 -5.73 2.57 -3.80
N VAL A 7 -6.83 1.82 -3.73
CA VAL A 7 -7.28 0.96 -4.82
C VAL A 7 -8.62 1.51 -5.29
N LYS A 8 -8.59 2.28 -6.37
CA LYS A 8 -9.75 3.05 -6.81
C LYS A 8 -10.96 2.19 -7.16
N ASP A 9 -10.73 1.08 -7.82
CA ASP A 9 -11.82 0.19 -8.24
C ASP A 9 -12.65 -0.35 -7.09
N LEU A 10 -12.06 -0.38 -5.90
CA LEU A 10 -12.70 -0.95 -4.72
C LEU A 10 -13.04 0.09 -3.66
N ASN A 11 -12.85 1.37 -3.95
CA ASN A 11 -12.98 2.44 -2.96
C ASN A 11 -12.18 2.15 -1.70
N PHE A 12 -11.01 1.54 -1.89
CA PHE A 12 -10.17 1.11 -0.79
C PHE A 12 -9.11 2.18 -0.52
N ILE A 13 -9.07 2.66 0.71
CA ILE A 13 -8.06 3.62 1.14
C ILE A 13 -7.61 3.20 2.53
N LYS A 14 -6.33 2.85 2.68
CA LYS A 14 -5.79 2.43 3.97
C LYS A 14 -4.39 2.99 4.18
N GLN A 15 -4.08 3.26 5.43
CA GLN A 15 -2.75 3.64 5.84
C GLN A 15 -1.93 2.38 6.12
N LEU A 16 -0.68 2.39 5.67
CA LEU A 16 0.22 1.26 5.87
C LEU A 16 1.58 1.77 6.32
N HIS A 17 2.06 1.22 7.42
CA HIS A 17 3.42 1.50 7.87
C HIS A 17 4.38 0.52 7.18
N ILE A 18 5.36 1.07 6.47
CA ILE A 18 6.34 0.25 5.77
C ILE A 18 7.70 0.48 6.44
N PRO A 19 8.38 -0.60 6.89
CA PRO A 19 9.70 -0.47 7.49
C PRO A 19 10.72 0.16 6.54
N ASN A 20 11.69 0.86 7.09
CA ASN A 20 12.68 1.57 6.27
C ASN A 20 13.63 0.63 5.51
N ASN A 21 13.73 -0.62 5.92
CA ASN A 21 14.65 -1.58 5.32
C ASN A 21 14.06 -2.34 4.12
N ILE A 22 12.89 -1.94 3.65
CA ILE A 22 12.24 -2.57 2.51
C ILE A 22 12.80 -1.98 1.22
N GLU A 23 13.38 -2.81 0.38
CA GLU A 23 13.98 -2.37 -0.87
C GLU A 23 12.95 -2.05 -1.95
N ASN A 24 11.89 -2.86 -2.02
CA ASN A 24 10.86 -2.69 -3.04
C ASN A 24 9.52 -2.48 -2.38
N ILE A 25 9.12 -1.22 -2.30
CA ILE A 25 7.87 -0.83 -1.64
C ILE A 25 6.67 -1.41 -2.35
N ARG A 26 6.69 -1.45 -3.68
CA ARG A 26 5.55 -1.96 -4.45
C ARG A 26 5.30 -3.44 -4.17
N ASP A 27 6.37 -4.24 -4.14
CA ASP A 27 6.23 -5.66 -3.81
C ASP A 27 5.66 -5.85 -2.40
N TYR A 28 6.11 -5.04 -1.46
CA TYR A 28 5.62 -5.10 -0.09
C TYR A 28 4.13 -4.79 -0.03
N VAL A 29 3.70 -3.75 -0.72
CA VAL A 29 2.29 -3.35 -0.74
C VAL A 29 1.42 -4.39 -1.43
N GLU A 30 1.89 -4.95 -2.55
CA GLU A 30 1.13 -5.97 -3.27
C GLU A 30 0.94 -7.21 -2.42
N GLU A 31 1.99 -7.64 -1.73
CA GLU A 31 1.89 -8.79 -0.84
C GLU A 31 0.93 -8.52 0.32
N TRP A 32 1.00 -7.32 0.90
CA TRP A 32 0.11 -6.91 1.96
C TRP A 32 -1.35 -6.88 1.51
N LEU A 33 -1.61 -6.31 0.33
CA LEU A 33 -2.97 -6.27 -0.22
C LEU A 33 -3.53 -7.67 -0.40
N PHE A 34 -2.72 -8.58 -0.91
CA PHE A 34 -3.16 -9.94 -1.15
C PHE A 34 -3.36 -10.70 0.17
N ALA A 35 -2.39 -10.61 1.08
CA ALA A 35 -2.43 -11.38 2.32
C ALA A 35 -3.56 -10.94 3.25
N GLU A 36 -3.81 -9.63 3.33
CA GLU A 36 -4.79 -9.10 4.29
C GLU A 36 -6.18 -8.95 3.70
N TYR A 37 -6.29 -8.71 2.41
CA TYR A 37 -7.56 -8.34 1.79
C TYR A 37 -7.92 -9.18 0.57
N GLY A 38 -7.03 -10.06 0.14
CA GLY A 38 -7.27 -10.86 -1.06
C GLY A 38 -7.29 -10.03 -2.35
N ILE A 39 -6.73 -8.84 -2.32
CA ILE A 39 -6.71 -7.95 -3.48
C ILE A 39 -5.52 -8.33 -4.36
N LYS A 40 -5.80 -8.67 -5.62
CA LYS A 40 -4.77 -9.09 -6.56
C LYS A 40 -5.10 -8.53 -7.95
N ASP A 41 -4.06 -8.17 -8.70
CA ASP A 41 -4.19 -7.71 -10.09
C ASP A 41 -5.08 -6.48 -10.24
N LYS A 42 -5.02 -5.58 -9.25
CA LYS A 42 -5.73 -4.30 -9.30
C LYS A 42 -4.74 -3.17 -9.35
N ASP A 43 -5.10 -2.11 -10.05
CA ASP A 43 -4.31 -0.89 -10.03
C ASP A 43 -4.42 -0.23 -8.67
N TYR A 44 -3.30 0.28 -8.19
CA TYR A 44 -3.27 0.96 -6.90
C TYR A 44 -2.30 2.14 -6.95
N ILE A 45 -2.50 3.05 -6.02
CA ILE A 45 -1.65 4.23 -5.87
C ILE A 45 -1.06 4.19 -4.47
N ILE A 46 0.24 4.46 -4.38
CA ILE A 46 0.95 4.56 -3.11
C ILE A 46 1.38 6.01 -2.93
N ARG A 47 1.01 6.62 -1.81
CA ARG A 47 1.43 7.98 -1.49
C ARG A 47 2.13 7.98 -0.14
N GLU A 48 3.27 8.65 -0.08
CA GLU A 48 3.97 8.82 1.18
C GLU A 48 3.25 9.87 2.01
N GLU A 49 2.95 9.53 3.26
CA GLU A 49 2.35 10.46 4.18
C GLU A 49 3.45 11.22 4.90
N THR A 50 3.49 12.51 4.69
CA THR A 50 4.47 13.37 5.35
C THR A 50 3.78 14.24 6.39
N ASN A 51 4.34 14.27 7.59
CA ASN A 51 3.88 15.17 8.64
C ASN A 51 4.73 16.45 8.59
N LEU A 52 4.09 17.54 8.34
CA LEU A 52 4.73 18.84 8.36
C LEU A 52 4.34 19.59 9.61
#